data_17cc12d96b8e8e16dc8dd94315119d2d
#
_entry.id   17cc12d96b8e8e16dc8dd94315119d2d
#
_cell.length_a   1.000
_cell.length_b   1.000
_cell.length_c   1.000
_cell.angle_alpha   90.00
_cell.angle_beta   90.00
_cell.angle_gamma   90.00
#
_symmetry.space_group_name_H-M   'P 1'
#
loop_
_entity.id
_entity.type
_entity.pdbx_description
1 polymer ?
#
loop_
_entity_poly.entity_id
_entity_poly.type
_entity_poly.pdbx_seq_one_letter_code
_entity_poly.pdbx_strand_id
1 'polypeptide(L)'
;MTAILTWNIQCGLGCDGVVDLARIARLARSMGDADVLSLQEVARNDPAIAGGADQVAELQALFPDHQAFFGAGLSRRAAGRARREFGNLLLSRLPVLQLFCHLL
;
A
#
# COMPACT_ATOMS: atom_id res chain seq x y z
N MET A 1 5.00 -23.81 -0.44
CA MET A 1 3.70 -23.29 0.06
C MET A 1 3.67 -21.78 -0.13
N THR A 2 2.56 -21.25 -0.61
CA THR A 2 2.39 -19.79 -0.78
C THR A 2 1.97 -19.16 0.56
N ALA A 3 2.68 -18.13 0.97
CA ALA A 3 2.36 -17.37 2.18
C ALA A 3 1.72 -16.03 1.77
N ILE A 4 0.58 -15.73 2.36
CA ILE A 4 -0.19 -14.50 2.10
C ILE A 4 -0.39 -13.76 3.42
N LEU A 5 -0.07 -12.45 3.41
CA LEU A 5 -0.37 -11.54 4.51
C LEU A 5 -1.42 -10.54 4.05
N THR A 6 -2.46 -10.35 4.83
CA THR A 6 -3.43 -9.27 4.62
C THR A 6 -3.49 -8.39 5.87
N TRP A 7 -3.46 -7.07 5.68
CA TRP A 7 -3.36 -6.14 6.80
C TRP A 7 -3.88 -4.75 6.42
N ASN A 8 -4.79 -4.22 7.23
CA ASN A 8 -5.20 -2.83 7.13
C ASN A 8 -4.15 -1.98 7.86
N ILE A 9 -3.34 -1.23 7.12
CA ILE A 9 -2.19 -0.51 7.69
C ILE A 9 -2.52 0.92 8.15
N GLN A 10 -3.74 1.40 7.90
CA GLN A 10 -4.17 2.76 8.29
C GLN A 10 -3.16 3.84 7.85
N CYS A 11 -2.76 3.80 6.59
CA CYS A 11 -1.75 4.71 6.00
C CYS A 11 -0.40 4.69 6.75
N GLY A 12 -0.12 3.63 7.47
CA GLY A 12 1.11 3.51 8.27
C GLY A 12 1.06 4.22 9.62
N LEU A 13 -0.12 4.73 10.02
CA LEU A 13 -0.31 5.42 11.29
C LEU A 13 -0.25 4.43 12.45
N GLY A 14 0.64 4.68 13.39
CA GLY A 14 0.76 3.89 14.61
C GLY A 14 -0.04 4.47 15.77
N CYS A 15 -0.09 3.72 16.86
CA CYS A 15 -0.72 4.17 18.11
C CYS A 15 -0.04 5.40 18.71
N ASP A 16 1.20 5.67 18.31
CA ASP A 16 1.97 6.85 18.69
C ASP A 16 1.63 8.11 17.88
N GLY A 17 0.70 8.01 16.92
CA GLY A 17 0.33 9.11 16.04
C GLY A 17 1.32 9.38 14.91
N VAL A 18 2.31 8.51 14.71
CA VAL A 18 3.35 8.68 13.69
C VAL A 18 3.08 7.78 12.50
N VAL A 19 3.15 8.34 11.29
CA VAL A 19 3.11 7.58 10.04
C VAL A 19 4.52 7.08 9.74
N ASP A 20 4.68 5.76 9.67
CA ASP A 20 5.99 5.12 9.46
C ASP A 20 5.84 3.82 8.66
N LEU A 21 6.05 3.89 7.35
CA LEU A 21 5.93 2.73 6.46
C LEU A 21 7.10 1.76 6.63
N ALA A 22 8.29 2.23 7.01
CA ALA A 22 9.41 1.34 7.32
C ALA A 22 9.06 0.42 8.51
N ARG A 23 8.34 0.95 9.49
CA ARG A 23 7.82 0.16 10.61
C ARG A 23 6.82 -0.90 10.13
N ILE A 24 5.93 -0.53 9.21
CA ILE A 24 4.99 -1.47 8.60
C ILE A 24 5.76 -2.62 7.93
N ALA A 25 6.78 -2.32 7.15
CA ALA A 25 7.60 -3.33 6.48
C ALA A 25 8.30 -4.26 7.49
N ARG A 26 8.87 -3.71 8.56
CA ARG A 26 9.51 -4.51 9.62
C ARG A 26 8.53 -5.47 10.28
N LEU A 27 7.34 -4.95 10.64
CA LEU A 27 6.32 -5.76 11.28
C LEU A 27 5.79 -6.85 10.34
N ALA A 28 5.57 -6.53 9.08
CA ALA A 28 5.14 -7.51 8.08
C ALA A 28 6.17 -8.65 7.96
N ARG A 29 7.46 -8.32 7.88
CA ARG A 29 8.52 -9.33 7.80
C ARG A 29 8.65 -10.16 9.08
N SER A 30 8.32 -9.58 10.23
CA SER A 30 8.33 -10.32 11.51
C SER A 30 7.23 -11.37 11.57
N MET A 31 6.16 -11.22 10.80
CA MET A 31 5.04 -12.19 10.73
C MET A 31 5.36 -13.36 9.81
N GLY A 32 6.38 -13.24 8.96
CA GLY A 32 6.80 -14.27 8.03
C GLY A 32 7.29 -13.69 6.70
N ASP A 33 7.73 -14.57 5.83
CA ASP A 33 8.21 -14.21 4.49
C ASP A 33 7.06 -14.39 3.48
N ALA A 34 6.23 -13.36 3.36
CA ALA A 34 5.03 -13.43 2.54
C ALA A 34 5.36 -13.33 1.05
N ASP A 35 4.79 -14.23 0.25
CA ASP A 35 4.85 -14.17 -1.20
C ASP A 35 3.93 -13.07 -1.73
N VAL A 36 2.79 -12.87 -1.07
CA VAL A 36 1.79 -11.86 -1.42
C VAL A 36 1.41 -11.08 -0.18
N LEU A 37 1.44 -9.74 -0.28
CA LEU A 37 0.92 -8.85 0.75
C LEU A 37 -0.27 -8.10 0.17
N SER A 38 -1.40 -8.15 0.88
CA SER A 38 -2.59 -7.36 0.57
C SER A 38 -2.76 -6.32 1.67
N LEU A 39 -2.43 -5.07 1.34
CA LEU A 39 -2.43 -3.97 2.29
C LEU A 39 -3.60 -3.03 2.00
N GLN A 40 -4.43 -2.77 2.99
CA GLN A 40 -5.57 -1.88 2.87
C GLN A 40 -5.23 -0.51 3.48
N GLU A 41 -5.96 0.51 3.06
CA GLU A 41 -5.81 1.90 3.47
C GLU A 41 -4.41 2.44 3.17
N VAL A 42 -4.06 2.40 1.90
CA VAL A 42 -2.83 2.98 1.34
C VAL A 42 -3.19 4.28 0.63
N ALA A 43 -2.45 5.34 0.90
CA ALA A 43 -2.72 6.68 0.36
C ALA A 43 -1.66 7.10 -0.66
N ARG A 44 -2.08 7.92 -1.61
CA ARG A 44 -1.24 8.44 -2.67
C ARG A 44 -1.61 9.87 -2.98
N ASN A 45 -0.63 10.77 -2.87
CA ASN A 45 -0.78 12.18 -3.22
C ASN A 45 -1.87 12.94 -2.44
N ASP A 46 -2.24 12.49 -1.24
CA ASP A 46 -3.22 13.19 -0.41
C ASP A 46 -2.51 14.08 0.60
N PRO A 47 -2.64 15.43 0.50
CA PRO A 47 -1.96 16.35 1.41
C PRO A 47 -2.35 16.16 2.89
N ALA A 48 -3.53 15.62 3.16
CA ALA A 48 -4.00 15.34 4.51
C ALA A 48 -3.36 14.07 5.11
N ILE A 49 -2.69 13.27 4.28
CA ILE A 49 -2.11 11.99 4.70
C ILE A 49 -0.63 12.00 4.35
N ALA A 50 0.22 11.87 5.37
CA ALA A 50 1.68 11.82 5.23
C ALA A 50 2.26 12.94 4.34
N GLY A 51 1.65 14.14 4.37
CA GLY A 51 2.12 15.29 3.61
C GLY A 51 1.97 15.16 2.09
N GLY A 52 1.12 14.26 1.61
CA GLY A 52 0.94 14.02 0.18
C GLY A 52 1.89 13.00 -0.41
N ALA A 53 2.55 12.19 0.40
CA ALA A 53 3.48 11.18 -0.06
C ALA A 53 2.79 10.12 -0.92
N ASP A 54 3.57 9.54 -1.84
CA ASP A 54 3.15 8.37 -2.61
C ASP A 54 3.52 7.11 -1.84
N GLN A 55 2.57 6.62 -1.04
CA GLN A 55 2.79 5.43 -0.22
C GLN A 55 2.92 4.15 -1.04
N VAL A 56 2.35 4.13 -2.25
CA VAL A 56 2.51 3.00 -3.18
C VAL A 56 3.99 2.87 -3.56
N ALA A 57 4.63 3.97 -3.96
CA ALA A 57 6.05 3.99 -4.33
C ALA A 57 6.94 3.66 -3.13
N GLU A 58 6.63 4.19 -1.95
CA GLU A 58 7.40 3.89 -0.73
C GLU A 58 7.33 2.42 -0.35
N LEU A 59 6.14 1.83 -0.36
CA LEU A 59 5.95 0.42 -0.04
C LEU A 59 6.61 -0.48 -1.08
N GLN A 60 6.53 -0.12 -2.36
CA GLN A 60 7.24 -0.87 -3.41
C GLN A 60 8.75 -0.87 -3.16
N ALA A 61 9.32 0.26 -2.76
CA ALA A 61 10.74 0.36 -2.45
C ALA A 61 11.14 -0.47 -1.23
N LEU A 62 10.24 -0.60 -0.25
CA LEU A 62 10.47 -1.41 0.95
C LEU A 62 10.35 -2.92 0.68
N PHE A 63 9.69 -3.31 -0.41
CA PHE A 63 9.54 -4.70 -0.85
C PHE A 63 10.03 -4.84 -2.29
N PRO A 64 11.36 -4.73 -2.53
CA PRO A 64 11.90 -4.66 -3.89
C PRO A 64 11.74 -5.96 -4.70
N ASP A 65 11.53 -7.10 -4.03
CA ASP A 65 11.32 -8.39 -4.70
C ASP A 65 9.86 -8.62 -5.10
N HIS A 66 8.97 -7.71 -4.74
CA HIS A 66 7.54 -7.79 -5.03
C HIS A 66 7.16 -6.76 -6.08
N GLN A 67 6.18 -7.08 -6.92
CA GLN A 67 5.58 -6.16 -7.87
C GLN A 67 4.31 -5.56 -7.26
N ALA A 68 4.11 -4.26 -7.43
CA ALA A 68 2.99 -3.53 -6.84
C ALA A 68 1.82 -3.39 -7.83
N PHE A 69 0.61 -3.60 -7.32
CA PHE A 69 -0.65 -3.39 -8.03
C PHE A 69 -1.58 -2.59 -7.11
N PHE A 70 -1.93 -1.37 -7.51
CA PHE A 70 -2.74 -0.48 -6.68
C PHE A 70 -4.14 -0.30 -7.27
N GLY A 71 -5.17 -0.52 -6.44
CA GLY A 71 -6.56 -0.26 -6.76
C GLY A 71 -7.10 0.87 -5.89
N ALA A 72 -7.35 2.04 -6.47
CA ALA A 72 -7.90 3.16 -5.76
C ALA A 72 -9.41 3.00 -5.56
N GLY A 73 -9.86 2.89 -4.31
CA GLY A 73 -11.28 2.94 -3.96
C GLY A 73 -11.80 4.36 -3.96
N LEU A 74 -10.95 5.33 -3.66
CA LEU A 74 -11.23 6.75 -3.74
C LEU A 74 -10.15 7.41 -4.61
N SER A 75 -10.58 8.14 -5.63
CA SER A 75 -9.68 8.89 -6.51
C SER A 75 -10.29 10.25 -6.81
N ARG A 76 -9.60 11.32 -6.41
CA ARG A 76 -10.07 12.70 -6.59
C ARG A 76 -9.02 13.53 -7.28
N ARG A 77 -9.45 14.26 -8.31
CA ARG A 77 -8.59 15.22 -9.00
C ARG A 77 -8.53 16.52 -8.19
N ALA A 78 -7.31 17.00 -7.92
CA ALA A 78 -7.08 18.31 -7.35
C ALA A 78 -6.54 19.21 -8.47
N ALA A 79 -7.03 20.46 -8.57
CA ALA A 79 -6.60 21.41 -9.61
C ALA A 79 -5.07 21.60 -9.58
N GLY A 80 -4.41 21.40 -10.73
CA GLY A 80 -2.97 21.58 -10.88
C GLY A 80 -2.10 20.59 -10.11
N ARG A 81 -2.65 19.48 -9.63
CA ARG A 81 -1.94 18.48 -8.83
C ARG A 81 -2.23 17.07 -9.31
N ALA A 82 -1.41 16.11 -8.89
CA ALA A 82 -1.69 14.69 -9.08
C ALA A 82 -2.98 14.29 -8.36
N ARG A 83 -3.65 13.26 -8.85
CA ARG A 83 -4.88 12.75 -8.23
C ARG A 83 -4.59 12.24 -6.82
N ARG A 84 -5.45 12.62 -5.88
CA ARG A 84 -5.46 12.05 -4.54
C ARG A 84 -6.14 10.70 -4.60
N GLU A 85 -5.44 9.67 -4.14
CA GLU A 85 -5.94 8.29 -4.21
C GLU A 85 -5.81 7.61 -2.86
N PHE A 86 -6.75 6.75 -2.57
CA PHE A 86 -6.80 5.96 -1.34
C PHE A 86 -7.39 4.59 -1.67
N GLY A 87 -6.73 3.53 -1.29
CA GLY A 87 -7.21 2.21 -1.64
C GLY A 87 -6.35 1.07 -1.16
N ASN A 88 -6.36 -0.01 -1.93
CA ASN A 88 -5.71 -1.26 -1.60
C ASN A 88 -4.48 -1.49 -2.47
N LEU A 89 -3.40 -1.95 -1.86
CA LEU A 89 -2.16 -2.29 -2.53
C LEU A 89 -1.92 -3.79 -2.42
N LEU A 90 -1.71 -4.42 -3.56
CA LEU A 90 -1.23 -5.80 -3.65
C LEU A 90 0.23 -5.78 -4.01
N LEU A 91 1.06 -6.43 -3.20
CA LEU A 91 2.47 -6.67 -3.49
C LEU A 91 2.67 -8.17 -3.68
N SER A 92 3.19 -8.58 -4.84
CA SER A 92 3.38 -10.00 -5.15
C SER A 92 4.75 -10.26 -5.76
N ARG A 93 5.49 -11.24 -5.23
CA ARG A 93 6.69 -11.77 -5.87
C ARG A 93 6.38 -12.96 -6.76
N LEU A 94 5.11 -13.42 -6.76
CA LEU A 94 4.63 -14.44 -7.68
C LEU A 94 4.14 -13.81 -8.96
N PRO A 95 4.20 -14.51 -10.11
CA PRO A 95 3.64 -13.99 -11.35
C PRO A 95 2.14 -13.73 -11.23
N VAL A 96 1.72 -12.53 -11.66
CA VAL A 96 0.30 -12.15 -11.71
C VAL A 96 -0.13 -12.17 -13.16
N LEU A 97 -1.04 -13.08 -13.49
CA LEU A 97 -1.52 -13.24 -14.86
C LEU A 97 -2.68 -12.32 -15.18
N GLN A 98 -3.49 -11.98 -14.18
CA GLN A 98 -4.68 -11.16 -14.37
C GLN A 98 -5.06 -10.49 -13.04
N LEU A 99 -5.49 -9.23 -13.14
CA LEU A 99 -5.91 -8.43 -11.99
C LEU A 99 -7.21 -7.72 -12.34
N PHE A 100 -8.19 -7.78 -11.42
CA PHE A 100 -9.45 -7.05 -11.55
C PHE A 100 -9.60 -6.10 -10.37
N CYS A 101 -10.06 -4.88 -10.64
CA CYS A 101 -10.44 -3.91 -9.62
C CYS A 101 -11.91 -3.58 -9.81
N HIS A 102 -12.72 -3.85 -8.78
CA HIS A 102 -14.14 -3.56 -8.77
C HIS A 102 -14.45 -2.46 -7.79
N LEU A 103 -15.15 -1.41 -8.25
CA LEU A 103 -15.68 -0.34 -7.40
C LEU A 103 -17.10 -0.71 -6.99
N LEU A 104 -17.33 -0.65 -5.70
CA LEU A 104 -18.67 -0.92 -5.14
C LEU A 104 -19.45 0.37 -4.96
#